data_1d705d0167631b6c9572158f88b75e65
#
_entry.id   1d705d0167631b6c9572158f88b75e65
#
_cell.length_a   1.000
_cell.length_b   1.000
_cell.length_c   1.000
_cell.angle_alpha   90.00
_cell.angle_beta   90.00
_cell.angle_gamma   90.00
#
_symmetry.space_group_name_H-M   'P 1'
#
loop_
_entity.id
_entity.type
_entity.pdbx_description
1 polymer ?
#
loop_
_entity_poly.entity_id
_entity_poly.type
_entity_poly.pdbx_seq_one_letter_code
_entity_poly.pdbx_strand_id
1 'polypeptide(L)'
;KEPIQLQCPLGRFCQYKLILRSSEAGKTPLVREIVVADTVPNLAPIVEEVSAACLEAADKAGVLKITYKAKDENNDKLIYQVDFRKLGWTNWIKIKDKIEADSFEWDARTVEDGRYEIRVAASDERSNTTATKLTASRISDPVVVDNTGPVIKDYSVKTEDKTVTLKLKAVDELSAIDRLQYTVDSSADW
;
A
#
# COMPACT_ATOMS: atom_id res chain seq x y z
N LYS A 1 9.63 38.86 -26.92
CA LYS A 1 8.55 38.45 -27.86
C LYS A 1 7.49 37.75 -27.04
N GLU A 2 6.24 38.10 -27.24
CA GLU A 2 5.14 37.46 -26.57
C GLU A 2 4.94 36.03 -27.11
N PRO A 3 4.68 35.03 -26.24
CA PRO A 3 4.36 33.67 -26.65
C PRO A 3 3.02 33.68 -27.43
N ILE A 4 2.95 32.88 -28.45
CA ILE A 4 1.70 32.65 -29.21
C ILE A 4 1.05 31.42 -28.62
N GLN A 5 -0.18 31.56 -28.13
CA GLN A 5 -0.96 30.43 -27.66
C GLN A 5 -1.46 29.61 -28.86
N LEU A 6 -1.07 28.33 -28.90
CA LEU A 6 -1.54 27.42 -29.93
C LEU A 6 -2.93 26.90 -29.52
N GLN A 7 -3.92 27.10 -30.41
CA GLN A 7 -5.25 26.53 -30.26
C GLN A 7 -5.30 25.19 -31.02
N CYS A 8 -4.87 24.13 -30.39
CA CYS A 8 -4.97 22.78 -30.94
C CYS A 8 -5.69 21.87 -29.97
N PRO A 9 -6.43 20.86 -30.45
CA PRO A 9 -7.01 19.85 -29.58
C PRO A 9 -5.89 19.03 -28.88
N LEU A 10 -6.21 18.46 -27.74
CA LEU A 10 -5.31 17.56 -27.03
C LEU A 10 -4.94 16.38 -27.93
N GLY A 11 -3.65 16.10 -28.05
CA GLY A 11 -3.14 15.03 -28.90
C GLY A 11 -1.80 14.50 -28.39
N ARG A 12 -1.49 13.26 -28.78
CA ARG A 12 -0.23 12.57 -28.43
C ARG A 12 1.00 13.18 -29.08
N PHE A 13 0.79 13.86 -30.21
CA PHE A 13 1.86 14.46 -31.03
C PHE A 13 1.46 15.84 -31.45
N CYS A 14 2.42 16.77 -31.43
CA CYS A 14 2.30 18.08 -31.97
C CYS A 14 3.20 18.20 -33.19
N GLN A 15 2.63 18.65 -34.34
CA GLN A 15 3.40 18.96 -35.54
C GLN A 15 3.22 20.42 -35.86
N TYR A 16 4.32 21.12 -36.09
CA TYR A 16 4.29 22.49 -36.53
C TYR A 16 4.97 22.67 -37.91
N LYS A 17 4.55 23.68 -38.63
CA LYS A 17 5.15 24.09 -39.93
C LYS A 17 5.52 25.56 -39.86
N LEU A 18 6.78 25.87 -40.12
CA LEU A 18 7.27 27.22 -40.21
C LEU A 18 7.38 27.61 -41.67
N ILE A 19 6.75 28.74 -42.07
CA ILE A 19 6.84 29.28 -43.40
C ILE A 19 7.57 30.61 -43.30
N LEU A 20 8.76 30.67 -43.87
CA LEU A 20 9.58 31.88 -43.96
C LEU A 20 9.43 32.50 -45.34
N ARG A 21 9.15 33.81 -45.38
CA ARG A 21 9.05 34.57 -46.62
C ARG A 21 9.88 35.83 -46.50
N SER A 22 10.54 36.20 -47.58
CA SER A 22 11.20 37.49 -47.73
C SER A 22 10.50 38.29 -48.85
N SER A 23 10.22 39.55 -48.58
CA SER A 23 9.69 40.50 -49.57
C SER A 23 10.78 41.37 -50.23
N GLU A 24 12.02 41.29 -49.74
CA GLU A 24 13.15 42.06 -50.17
C GLU A 24 14.22 41.19 -50.81
N ALA A 25 14.72 41.59 -51.99
CA ALA A 25 15.84 40.91 -52.64
C ALA A 25 17.10 41.05 -51.79
N GLY A 26 17.81 39.92 -51.56
CA GLY A 26 19.06 39.86 -50.79
C GLY A 26 18.87 39.77 -49.26
N LYS A 27 17.61 39.73 -48.76
CA LYS A 27 17.35 39.50 -47.32
C LYS A 27 16.70 38.14 -47.11
N THR A 28 17.24 37.36 -46.18
CA THR A 28 16.70 36.06 -45.79
C THR A 28 16.27 36.11 -44.34
N PRO A 29 15.04 35.70 -44.00
CA PRO A 29 14.64 35.57 -42.59
C PRO A 29 15.46 34.50 -41.90
N LEU A 30 15.89 34.78 -40.68
CA LEU A 30 16.65 33.86 -39.85
C LEU A 30 15.85 33.54 -38.59
N VAL A 31 15.62 32.25 -38.36
CA VAL A 31 15.08 31.72 -37.10
C VAL A 31 16.23 31.12 -36.32
N ARG A 32 16.44 31.59 -35.10
CA ARG A 32 17.51 31.07 -34.21
C ARG A 32 17.02 29.99 -33.28
N GLU A 33 15.75 30.12 -32.87
CA GLU A 33 15.19 29.21 -31.87
C GLU A 33 13.67 29.16 -32.00
N ILE A 34 13.10 27.99 -31.79
CA ILE A 34 11.67 27.75 -31.63
C ILE A 34 11.52 26.99 -30.34
N VAL A 35 10.77 27.54 -29.39
CA VAL A 35 10.42 26.88 -28.13
C VAL A 35 8.94 26.58 -28.15
N VAL A 36 8.58 25.32 -27.97
CA VAL A 36 7.18 24.90 -27.82
C VAL A 36 7.05 24.44 -26.37
N ALA A 37 6.18 25.09 -25.60
CA ALA A 37 5.81 24.67 -24.28
C ALA A 37 4.45 23.94 -24.36
N ASP A 38 4.37 22.79 -23.79
CA ASP A 38 3.14 22.02 -23.62
C ASP A 38 2.84 21.84 -22.14
N THR A 39 1.58 21.66 -21.82
CA THR A 39 1.14 21.30 -20.48
C THR A 39 0.49 19.93 -20.57
N VAL A 40 1.12 18.95 -19.98
CA VAL A 40 0.51 17.62 -19.79
C VAL A 40 -0.51 17.75 -18.66
N PRO A 41 -1.78 17.35 -18.88
CA PRO A 41 -2.77 17.35 -17.81
C PRO A 41 -2.31 16.38 -16.71
N ASN A 42 -2.59 16.75 -15.47
CA ASN A 42 -2.35 15.84 -14.35
C ASN A 42 -3.24 14.60 -14.48
N LEU A 43 -2.66 13.42 -14.30
CA LEU A 43 -3.33 12.12 -14.29
C LEU A 43 -3.32 11.56 -12.87
N ALA A 44 -4.38 10.86 -12.49
CA ALA A 44 -4.44 10.27 -11.17
C ALA A 44 -3.41 9.13 -11.03
N PRO A 45 -2.77 9.01 -9.87
CA PRO A 45 -1.92 7.87 -9.59
C PRO A 45 -2.69 6.55 -9.68
N ILE A 46 -1.99 5.45 -9.86
CA ILE A 46 -2.57 4.10 -9.91
C ILE A 46 -1.94 3.27 -8.80
N VAL A 47 -2.75 2.80 -7.86
CA VAL A 47 -2.31 1.83 -6.85
C VAL A 47 -2.44 0.43 -7.44
N GLU A 48 -1.31 -0.18 -7.81
CA GLU A 48 -1.27 -1.48 -8.51
C GLU A 48 -1.48 -2.65 -7.57
N GLU A 49 -0.93 -2.56 -6.36
CA GLU A 49 -0.95 -3.64 -5.38
C GLU A 49 -1.04 -3.11 -3.95
N VAL A 50 -1.75 -3.83 -3.11
CA VAL A 50 -1.77 -3.65 -1.65
C VAL A 50 -1.82 -5.02 -1.03
N SER A 51 -0.88 -5.33 -0.14
CA SER A 51 -0.86 -6.57 0.64
C SER A 51 -0.53 -6.28 2.09
N ALA A 52 -1.03 -7.14 2.97
CA ALA A 52 -0.75 -7.08 4.39
C ALA A 52 -0.47 -8.50 4.90
N ALA A 53 0.59 -8.65 5.68
CA ALA A 53 0.98 -9.93 6.27
C ALA A 53 1.53 -9.74 7.68
N CYS A 54 1.31 -10.73 8.55
CA CYS A 54 1.91 -10.75 9.87
C CYS A 54 3.43 -10.86 9.76
N LEU A 55 4.15 -10.18 10.64
CA LEU A 55 5.59 -10.36 10.77
C LEU A 55 5.85 -11.60 11.64
N GLU A 56 6.68 -12.50 11.11
CA GLU A 56 7.00 -13.79 11.80
C GLU A 56 8.00 -13.64 12.97
N ALA A 57 8.61 -12.45 13.13
CA ALA A 57 9.56 -12.21 14.20
C ALA A 57 8.85 -12.22 15.58
N ALA A 58 9.39 -12.96 16.55
CA ALA A 58 8.79 -13.15 17.86
C ALA A 58 8.57 -11.82 18.63
N ASP A 59 9.44 -10.85 18.45
CA ASP A 59 9.34 -9.51 19.04
C ASP A 59 8.30 -8.62 18.35
N LYS A 60 7.80 -9.05 17.17
CA LYS A 60 6.82 -8.33 16.35
C LYS A 60 5.49 -9.07 16.21
N ALA A 61 5.20 -9.99 17.13
CA ALA A 61 3.90 -10.65 17.17
C ALA A 61 2.76 -9.62 17.24
N GLY A 62 1.73 -9.78 16.40
CA GLY A 62 0.61 -8.83 16.28
C GLY A 62 0.92 -7.56 15.46
N VAL A 63 2.10 -7.47 14.81
CA VAL A 63 2.44 -6.39 13.88
C VAL A 63 2.22 -6.87 12.45
N LEU A 64 1.46 -6.11 11.67
CA LEU A 64 1.26 -6.34 10.24
C LEU A 64 2.19 -5.45 9.42
N LYS A 65 2.89 -6.04 8.47
CA LYS A 65 3.57 -5.30 7.41
C LYS A 65 2.63 -5.10 6.25
N ILE A 66 2.34 -3.85 5.95
CA ILE A 66 1.54 -3.42 4.81
C ILE A 66 2.50 -2.98 3.72
N THR A 67 2.45 -3.63 2.56
CA THR A 67 3.26 -3.27 1.39
C THR A 67 2.33 -2.87 0.24
N TYR A 68 2.77 -1.92 -0.55
CA TYR A 68 1.97 -1.42 -1.66
C TYR A 68 2.86 -0.93 -2.78
N LYS A 69 2.30 -0.95 -3.98
CA LYS A 69 2.96 -0.46 -5.18
C LYS A 69 2.02 0.49 -5.91
N ALA A 70 2.52 1.67 -6.23
CA ALA A 70 1.78 2.65 -7.01
C ALA A 70 2.69 3.29 -8.04
N LYS A 71 2.07 3.79 -9.12
CA LYS A 71 2.74 4.56 -10.17
C LYS A 71 1.94 5.79 -10.51
N ASP A 72 2.63 6.75 -11.09
CA ASP A 72 2.06 7.97 -11.64
C ASP A 72 2.60 8.19 -13.05
N GLU A 73 1.73 8.43 -14.02
CA GLU A 73 2.14 8.60 -15.42
C GLU A 73 2.83 9.94 -15.68
N ASN A 74 2.62 10.95 -14.82
CA ASN A 74 3.34 12.21 -14.85
C ASN A 74 4.70 12.14 -14.13
N ASN A 75 5.02 11.00 -13.49
CA ASN A 75 6.16 10.80 -12.58
C ASN A 75 6.12 11.72 -11.36
N ASP A 76 4.95 12.03 -10.87
CA ASP A 76 4.75 12.83 -9.68
C ASP A 76 5.18 12.07 -8.41
N LYS A 77 5.63 12.85 -7.40
CA LYS A 77 5.98 12.29 -6.10
C LYS A 77 4.72 11.93 -5.34
N LEU A 78 4.57 10.66 -5.04
CA LEU A 78 3.43 10.15 -4.32
C LEU A 78 3.65 10.18 -2.81
N ILE A 79 2.57 10.42 -2.09
CA ILE A 79 2.45 10.15 -0.65
C ILE A 79 1.23 9.28 -0.42
N TYR A 80 1.28 8.54 0.69
CA TYR A 80 0.30 7.52 0.96
C TYR A 80 -0.44 7.77 2.28
N GLN A 81 -1.71 7.34 2.29
CA GLN A 81 -2.52 7.19 3.49
C GLN A 81 -2.92 5.73 3.62
N VAL A 82 -2.83 5.21 4.83
CA VAL A 82 -3.24 3.84 5.16
C VAL A 82 -4.42 3.90 6.13
N ASP A 83 -5.49 3.21 5.75
CA ASP A 83 -6.70 3.05 6.55
C ASP A 83 -7.03 1.56 6.71
N PHE A 84 -7.77 1.22 7.76
CA PHE A 84 -8.29 -0.12 7.94
C PHE A 84 -9.79 -0.11 8.24
N ARG A 85 -10.44 -1.25 8.04
CA ARG A 85 -11.77 -1.52 8.56
C ARG A 85 -11.93 -3.02 8.87
N LYS A 86 -12.76 -3.34 9.84
CA LYS A 86 -13.17 -4.73 10.08
C LYS A 86 -14.05 -5.20 8.91
N LEU A 87 -13.87 -6.41 8.46
CA LEU A 87 -14.65 -6.98 7.35
C LEU A 87 -16.15 -6.89 7.62
N GLY A 88 -16.89 -6.32 6.67
CA GLY A 88 -18.32 -6.04 6.81
C GLY A 88 -18.66 -4.67 7.41
N TRP A 89 -17.70 -3.90 7.88
CA TRP A 89 -17.93 -2.52 8.31
C TRP A 89 -17.90 -1.56 7.10
N THR A 90 -18.65 -0.46 7.24
CA THR A 90 -18.70 0.57 6.19
C THR A 90 -17.64 1.65 6.37
N ASN A 91 -17.29 1.98 7.62
CA ASN A 91 -16.42 3.09 7.95
C ASN A 91 -14.95 2.68 7.95
N TRP A 92 -14.12 3.51 7.35
CA TRP A 92 -12.67 3.40 7.37
C TRP A 92 -12.09 4.18 8.55
N ILE A 93 -11.12 3.59 9.22
CA ILE A 93 -10.35 4.20 10.30
C ILE A 93 -8.93 4.46 9.80
N LYS A 94 -8.50 5.70 9.90
CA LYS A 94 -7.15 6.08 9.48
C LYS A 94 -6.10 5.57 10.46
N ILE A 95 -5.09 4.88 9.94
CA ILE A 95 -3.90 4.47 10.71
C ILE A 95 -2.85 5.57 10.62
N LYS A 96 -2.48 5.96 9.39
CA LYS A 96 -1.42 6.93 9.13
C LYS A 96 -1.65 7.63 7.80
N ASP A 97 -1.24 8.89 7.73
CA ASP A 97 -1.18 9.68 6.49
C ASP A 97 0.22 10.21 6.23
N LYS A 98 0.41 10.80 5.06
CA LYS A 98 1.68 11.41 4.61
C LYS A 98 2.89 10.48 4.71
N ILE A 99 2.68 9.21 4.38
CA ILE A 99 3.74 8.21 4.31
C ILE A 99 4.46 8.38 2.96
N GLU A 100 5.78 8.41 2.96
CA GLU A 100 6.61 8.50 1.76
C GLU A 100 7.22 7.15 1.36
N ALA A 101 7.27 6.21 2.31
CA ALA A 101 7.77 4.85 2.08
C ALA A 101 6.76 4.02 1.30
N ASP A 102 7.21 2.96 0.68
CA ASP A 102 6.42 1.96 -0.05
C ASP A 102 5.87 0.85 0.84
N SER A 103 6.06 0.97 2.14
CA SER A 103 5.55 0.05 3.15
C SER A 103 5.33 0.74 4.49
N PHE A 104 4.48 0.13 5.32
CA PHE A 104 4.17 0.61 6.66
C PHE A 104 3.93 -0.57 7.61
N GLU A 105 4.49 -0.50 8.83
CA GLU A 105 4.22 -1.48 9.89
C GLU A 105 3.09 -0.96 10.79
N TRP A 106 2.04 -1.76 10.91
CA TRP A 106 0.89 -1.45 11.76
C TRP A 106 0.85 -2.39 12.97
N ASP A 107 0.86 -1.81 14.18
CA ASP A 107 0.62 -2.55 15.40
C ASP A 107 -0.87 -2.87 15.54
N ALA A 108 -1.26 -4.07 15.12
CA ALA A 108 -2.64 -4.54 15.13
C ALA A 108 -3.09 -5.08 16.51
N ARG A 109 -2.22 -5.09 17.53
CA ARG A 109 -2.59 -5.43 18.92
C ARG A 109 -3.57 -4.43 19.53
N THR A 110 -3.74 -3.27 18.90
CA THR A 110 -4.65 -2.22 19.34
C THR A 110 -6.09 -2.42 18.89
N VAL A 111 -6.36 -3.44 18.08
CA VAL A 111 -7.70 -3.75 17.57
C VAL A 111 -8.13 -5.16 17.99
N GLU A 112 -9.43 -5.41 17.95
CA GLU A 112 -10.00 -6.72 18.28
C GLU A 112 -9.57 -7.78 17.26
N ASP A 113 -9.58 -9.02 17.67
CA ASP A 113 -9.39 -10.16 16.78
C ASP A 113 -10.47 -10.19 15.68
N GLY A 114 -10.06 -10.61 14.49
CA GLY A 114 -10.97 -10.69 13.36
C GLY A 114 -10.31 -10.54 12.00
N ARG A 115 -11.14 -10.34 10.98
CA ARG A 115 -10.69 -10.10 9.60
C ARG A 115 -10.82 -8.62 9.26
N TYR A 116 -9.78 -8.09 8.65
CA TYR A 116 -9.66 -6.67 8.32
C TYR A 116 -9.28 -6.47 6.87
N GLU A 117 -9.77 -5.40 6.28
CA GLU A 117 -9.35 -4.89 4.99
C GLU A 117 -8.49 -3.64 5.20
N ILE A 118 -7.42 -3.53 4.43
CA ILE A 118 -6.52 -2.38 4.43
C ILE A 118 -6.75 -1.60 3.15
N ARG A 119 -6.93 -0.30 3.25
CA ARG A 119 -6.99 0.60 2.12
C ARG A 119 -5.74 1.47 2.08
N VAL A 120 -5.08 1.51 0.95
CA VAL A 120 -3.99 2.45 0.68
C VAL A 120 -4.45 3.44 -0.37
N ALA A 121 -4.37 4.71 -0.03
CA ALA A 121 -4.64 5.81 -0.95
C ALA A 121 -3.31 6.50 -1.29
N ALA A 122 -3.02 6.65 -2.58
CA ALA A 122 -1.88 7.38 -3.11
C ALA A 122 -2.35 8.76 -3.59
N SER A 123 -1.61 9.80 -3.27
CA SER A 123 -1.87 11.18 -3.70
C SER A 123 -0.61 11.81 -4.28
N ASP A 124 -0.78 12.57 -5.35
CA ASP A 124 0.24 13.36 -6.03
C ASP A 124 0.38 14.79 -5.48
N GLU A 125 -0.20 15.07 -4.31
CA GLU A 125 -0.29 16.42 -3.74
C GLU A 125 1.07 17.11 -3.48
N ARG A 126 2.17 16.37 -3.51
CA ARG A 126 3.50 16.95 -3.39
C ARG A 126 3.98 17.66 -4.65
N SER A 127 3.51 17.21 -5.78
CA SER A 127 3.86 17.78 -7.10
C SER A 127 2.79 18.72 -7.62
N ASN A 128 1.58 18.64 -7.08
CA ASN A 128 0.41 19.34 -7.58
C ASN A 128 -0.19 20.28 -6.53
N THR A 129 -0.89 21.30 -7.02
CA THR A 129 -1.61 22.24 -6.15
C THR A 129 -2.85 21.60 -5.54
N THR A 130 -3.41 22.20 -4.52
CA THR A 130 -4.66 21.74 -3.89
C THR A 130 -5.81 21.61 -4.89
N ALA A 131 -5.81 22.44 -5.96
CA ALA A 131 -6.86 22.42 -6.98
C ALA A 131 -6.66 21.35 -8.04
N THR A 132 -5.42 20.88 -8.26
CA THR A 132 -5.06 19.95 -9.34
C THR A 132 -4.63 18.57 -8.84
N LYS A 133 -4.39 18.43 -7.55
CA LYS A 133 -4.00 17.14 -6.96
C LYS A 133 -5.07 16.08 -7.17
N LEU A 134 -4.62 14.88 -7.44
CA LEU A 134 -5.45 13.71 -7.64
C LEU A 134 -5.09 12.61 -6.65
N THR A 135 -6.02 11.70 -6.44
CA THR A 135 -5.85 10.59 -5.49
C THR A 135 -6.51 9.34 -6.05
N ALA A 136 -5.87 8.21 -5.87
CA ALA A 136 -6.46 6.90 -6.12
C ALA A 136 -6.22 5.98 -4.93
N SER A 137 -7.06 4.96 -4.78
CA SER A 137 -6.91 4.01 -3.68
C SER A 137 -7.19 2.58 -4.13
N ARG A 138 -6.61 1.63 -3.39
CA ARG A 138 -6.87 0.20 -3.54
C ARG A 138 -7.03 -0.44 -2.17
N ILE A 139 -7.85 -1.49 -2.12
CA ILE A 139 -8.12 -2.28 -0.93
C ILE A 139 -7.38 -3.62 -1.07
N SER A 140 -6.79 -4.10 0.02
CA SER A 140 -6.14 -5.41 0.10
C SER A 140 -7.17 -6.55 0.13
N ASP A 141 -6.70 -7.77 -0.08
CA ASP A 141 -7.42 -8.94 0.40
C ASP A 141 -7.53 -8.88 1.94
N PRO A 142 -8.58 -9.50 2.52
CA PRO A 142 -8.75 -9.52 3.96
C PRO A 142 -7.58 -10.20 4.67
N VAL A 143 -7.06 -9.56 5.72
CA VAL A 143 -6.01 -10.09 6.59
C VAL A 143 -6.62 -10.46 7.94
N VAL A 144 -6.09 -11.51 8.56
CA VAL A 144 -6.48 -11.94 9.91
C VAL A 144 -5.62 -11.22 10.94
N VAL A 145 -6.27 -10.61 11.92
CA VAL A 145 -5.65 -10.12 13.15
C VAL A 145 -6.06 -11.08 14.25
N ASP A 146 -5.09 -11.73 14.87
CA ASP A 146 -5.26 -12.68 15.95
C ASP A 146 -4.25 -12.36 17.06
N ASN A 147 -4.76 -11.82 18.15
CA ASN A 147 -3.99 -11.40 19.30
C ASN A 147 -4.21 -12.36 20.48
N THR A 148 -5.07 -13.38 20.30
CA THR A 148 -5.46 -14.34 21.31
C THR A 148 -4.76 -15.68 21.06
N GLY A 149 -3.94 -16.11 22.00
CA GLY A 149 -3.25 -17.38 21.87
C GLY A 149 -4.19 -18.59 22.05
N PRO A 150 -3.78 -19.78 21.58
CA PRO A 150 -4.56 -21.01 21.70
C PRO A 150 -4.81 -21.40 23.15
N VAL A 151 -5.97 -22.00 23.40
CA VAL A 151 -6.40 -22.44 24.72
C VAL A 151 -6.48 -23.96 24.77
N ILE A 152 -5.92 -24.56 25.82
CA ILE A 152 -6.11 -25.99 26.10
C ILE A 152 -7.51 -26.16 26.69
N LYS A 153 -8.42 -26.78 25.93
CA LYS A 153 -9.81 -27.02 26.34
C LYS A 153 -9.98 -28.27 27.19
N ASP A 154 -9.18 -29.29 26.92
CA ASP A 154 -9.28 -30.58 27.61
C ASP A 154 -7.92 -31.29 27.60
N TYR A 155 -7.63 -32.00 28.68
CA TYR A 155 -6.47 -32.88 28.74
C TYR A 155 -6.78 -34.10 29.62
N SER A 156 -6.14 -35.21 29.32
CA SER A 156 -6.18 -36.41 30.18
C SER A 156 -4.83 -37.10 30.19
N VAL A 157 -4.44 -37.56 31.36
CA VAL A 157 -3.21 -38.34 31.59
C VAL A 157 -3.60 -39.73 32.02
N LYS A 158 -3.06 -40.74 31.35
CA LYS A 158 -3.18 -42.16 31.76
C LYS A 158 -1.77 -42.71 31.94
N THR A 159 -1.59 -43.43 33.06
CA THR A 159 -0.34 -44.14 33.34
C THR A 159 -0.65 -45.61 33.36
N GLU A 160 0.01 -46.39 32.52
CA GLU A 160 -0.06 -47.83 32.44
C GLU A 160 1.36 -48.38 32.45
N ASP A 161 1.69 -49.16 33.49
CA ASP A 161 3.04 -49.71 33.74
C ASP A 161 4.11 -48.58 33.72
N LYS A 162 4.94 -48.55 32.67
CA LYS A 162 6.01 -47.59 32.47
C LYS A 162 5.68 -46.53 31.42
N THR A 163 4.45 -46.49 30.93
CA THR A 163 4.02 -45.60 29.84
C THR A 163 3.04 -44.57 30.38
N VAL A 164 3.30 -43.30 30.05
CA VAL A 164 2.39 -42.19 30.32
C VAL A 164 1.79 -41.73 28.98
N THR A 165 0.49 -41.77 28.89
CA THR A 165 -0.23 -41.27 27.72
C THR A 165 -0.89 -39.93 28.06
N LEU A 166 -0.46 -38.88 27.41
CA LEU A 166 -1.07 -37.55 27.48
C LEU A 166 -1.96 -37.34 26.26
N LYS A 167 -3.24 -37.05 26.48
CA LYS A 167 -4.15 -36.57 25.45
C LYS A 167 -4.52 -35.15 25.79
N LEU A 168 -4.44 -34.25 24.82
CA LEU A 168 -4.87 -32.87 25.03
C LEU A 168 -5.56 -32.33 23.77
N LYS A 169 -6.45 -31.38 23.98
CA LYS A 169 -7.18 -30.65 22.93
C LYS A 169 -6.92 -29.17 23.08
N ALA A 170 -6.11 -28.62 22.21
CA ALA A 170 -5.95 -27.18 22.08
C ALA A 170 -6.85 -26.66 20.97
N VAL A 171 -7.35 -25.44 21.12
CA VAL A 171 -8.24 -24.77 20.16
C VAL A 171 -7.81 -23.32 20.06
N ASP A 172 -7.72 -22.85 18.85
CA ASP A 172 -7.63 -21.45 18.46
C ASP A 172 -8.80 -21.15 17.53
N GLU A 173 -9.41 -19.96 17.65
CA GLU A 173 -10.62 -19.61 16.89
C GLU A 173 -10.33 -19.03 15.51
N LEU A 174 -9.16 -18.40 15.35
CA LEU A 174 -8.83 -17.64 14.15
C LEU A 174 -7.60 -18.13 13.41
N SER A 175 -6.64 -18.71 14.15
CA SER A 175 -5.40 -19.21 13.58
C SER A 175 -5.23 -20.72 13.77
N ALA A 176 -4.37 -21.31 12.96
CA ALA A 176 -3.99 -22.70 13.12
C ALA A 176 -2.90 -22.83 14.20
N ILE A 177 -2.97 -23.89 14.99
CA ILE A 177 -1.93 -24.22 15.96
C ILE A 177 -0.77 -24.84 15.19
N ASP A 178 0.39 -24.18 15.17
CA ASP A 178 1.58 -24.64 14.49
C ASP A 178 2.20 -25.86 15.19
N ARG A 179 2.41 -25.75 16.49
CA ARG A 179 3.07 -26.82 17.23
C ARG A 179 2.61 -26.89 18.68
N LEU A 180 2.80 -28.05 19.27
CA LEU A 180 2.58 -28.29 20.65
C LEU A 180 3.85 -28.90 21.25
N GLN A 181 4.30 -28.37 22.37
CA GLN A 181 5.49 -28.83 23.09
C GLN A 181 5.10 -29.38 24.47
N TYR A 182 5.84 -30.34 24.97
CA TYR A 182 5.72 -30.82 26.31
C TYR A 182 7.10 -31.09 26.88
N THR A 183 7.22 -31.04 28.18
CA THR A 183 8.43 -31.42 28.91
C THR A 183 8.10 -32.42 30.04
N VAL A 184 9.06 -33.28 30.37
CA VAL A 184 8.95 -34.25 31.43
C VAL A 184 10.10 -33.99 32.41
N ASP A 185 9.76 -33.86 33.71
CA ASP A 185 10.73 -33.69 34.81
C ASP A 185 11.71 -32.51 34.69
N SER A 186 11.36 -31.53 33.86
CA SER A 186 12.18 -30.35 33.68
C SER A 186 11.35 -29.07 33.77
N SER A 187 11.85 -28.12 34.54
CA SER A 187 11.31 -26.76 34.60
C SER A 187 12.05 -25.80 33.69
N ALA A 188 13.04 -26.25 32.96
CA ALA A 188 13.89 -25.41 32.13
C ALA A 188 13.72 -25.71 30.64
N ASP A 189 13.76 -24.70 29.88
CA ASP A 189 13.90 -24.64 28.44
C ASP A 189 12.79 -25.31 27.61
N TRP A 190 11.89 -24.44 27.15
CA TRP A 190 10.88 -24.71 26.13
C TRP A 190 11.39 -24.27 24.73
#